data_7ee220b7b1a738b24268c6a6d07cf718
#
_entry.id   7ee220b7b1a738b24268c6a6d07cf718
#
_cell.length_a   1.000
_cell.length_b   1.000
_cell.length_c   1.000
_cell.angle_alpha   90.00
_cell.angle_beta   90.00
_cell.angle_gamma   90.00
#
_symmetry.space_group_name_H-M   'P 1'
#
loop_
_entity.id
_entity.type
_entity.pdbx_description
1 polymer ?
#
loop_
_entity_poly.entity_id
_entity_poly.type
_entity_poly.pdbx_seq_one_letter_code
_entity_poly.pdbx_strand_id
1 'polypeptide(L)'
;MAKKIYVGGLKGGSGATTVCVGLGLALAEAGEKTLIVDGDNLSACAMVVAGLGNMQVYTLADYERAACRAKQATTVHPKAGNLHIMPTLGLKDKALTSRAVSEVEGLFDYILLDRTSAEICDRAVIVSEPYLPSIKAADCSKSALCDGGIKDVSLIVNKLNGGLVACGEVYSARQIAEILKISLLGVIPEDPTISIGRWRKQTVSAFKTTADALMGKNCDTYDVLRGYTGLNGLIKRKMRAKI
;
A
#
# COMPACT_ATOMS: atom_id res chain seq x y z
N MET A 1 11.98 2.47 -18.09
CA MET A 1 11.21 1.31 -17.58
C MET A 1 10.49 1.74 -16.32
N ALA A 2 9.26 1.30 -16.13
CA ALA A 2 8.49 1.57 -14.92
C ALA A 2 9.18 0.97 -13.68
N LYS A 3 9.08 1.65 -12.54
CA LYS A 3 9.50 1.09 -11.25
C LYS A 3 8.43 0.13 -10.75
N LYS A 4 8.74 -1.16 -10.70
CA LYS A 4 7.82 -2.22 -10.26
C LYS A 4 8.01 -2.50 -8.78
N ILE A 5 6.96 -2.32 -7.98
CA ILE A 5 7.01 -2.34 -6.52
C ILE A 5 5.96 -3.31 -6.00
N TYR A 6 6.38 -4.37 -5.34
CA TYR A 6 5.49 -5.22 -4.58
C TYR A 6 5.00 -4.49 -3.32
N VAL A 7 3.70 -4.50 -3.07
CA VAL A 7 3.08 -3.95 -1.85
C VAL A 7 2.29 -5.06 -1.17
N GLY A 8 2.71 -5.48 0.03
CA GLY A 8 2.01 -6.57 0.68
C GLY A 8 2.65 -7.09 1.96
N GLY A 9 2.28 -8.31 2.31
CA GLY A 9 2.75 -9.07 3.45
C GLY A 9 1.93 -10.33 3.63
N LEU A 10 2.42 -11.27 4.44
CA LEU A 10 1.79 -12.58 4.65
C LEU A 10 0.52 -12.51 5.54
N LYS A 11 0.37 -11.44 6.34
CA LYS A 11 -0.82 -11.31 7.19
C LYS A 11 -1.99 -10.69 6.43
N GLY A 12 -3.10 -11.41 6.34
CA GLY A 12 -4.36 -10.85 5.89
C GLY A 12 -4.86 -9.74 6.83
N GLY A 13 -5.52 -8.71 6.27
CA GLY A 13 -6.10 -7.61 7.06
C GLY A 13 -5.12 -6.51 7.47
N SER A 14 -3.82 -6.59 7.16
CA SER A 14 -2.85 -5.52 7.43
C SER A 14 -3.14 -4.21 6.69
N GLY A 15 -4.04 -4.24 5.70
CA GLY A 15 -4.42 -3.09 4.88
C GLY A 15 -3.49 -2.86 3.68
N ALA A 16 -2.81 -3.89 3.17
CA ALA A 16 -1.91 -3.79 2.02
C ALA A 16 -2.59 -3.16 0.81
N THR A 17 -3.79 -3.62 0.43
CA THR A 17 -4.59 -3.04 -0.66
C THR A 17 -4.90 -1.56 -0.43
N THR A 18 -5.27 -1.18 0.80
CA THR A 18 -5.51 0.23 1.17
C THR A 18 -4.24 1.07 1.00
N VAL A 19 -3.11 0.53 1.44
CA VAL A 19 -1.80 1.19 1.30
C VAL A 19 -1.43 1.30 -0.17
N CYS A 20 -1.63 0.25 -0.96
CA CYS A 20 -1.37 0.25 -2.39
C CYS A 20 -2.17 1.34 -3.12
N VAL A 21 -3.49 1.41 -2.85
CA VAL A 21 -4.36 2.44 -3.43
C VAL A 21 -3.99 3.84 -2.96
N GLY A 22 -3.72 4.04 -1.66
CA GLY A 22 -3.31 5.33 -1.11
C GLY A 22 -2.00 5.85 -1.71
N LEU A 23 -1.01 4.97 -1.88
CA LEU A 23 0.24 5.30 -2.58
C LEU A 23 -0.01 5.63 -4.05
N GLY A 24 -0.82 4.81 -4.75
CA GLY A 24 -1.15 5.05 -6.15
C GLY A 24 -1.84 6.39 -6.37
N LEU A 25 -2.79 6.76 -5.51
CA LEU A 25 -3.43 8.08 -5.55
C LEU A 25 -2.42 9.21 -5.30
N ALA A 26 -1.53 9.06 -4.32
CA ALA A 26 -0.54 10.08 -3.99
C ALA A 26 0.51 10.26 -5.10
N LEU A 27 0.97 9.16 -5.73
CA LEU A 27 1.87 9.20 -6.88
C LEU A 27 1.19 9.86 -8.08
N ALA A 28 -0.05 9.49 -8.39
CA ALA A 28 -0.82 10.09 -9.48
C ALA A 28 -1.06 11.60 -9.27
N GLU A 29 -1.31 12.04 -8.03
CA GLU A 29 -1.43 13.46 -7.67
C GLU A 29 -0.10 14.20 -7.80
N ALA A 30 1.03 13.52 -7.59
CA ALA A 30 2.37 14.06 -7.84
C ALA A 30 2.72 14.13 -9.34
N GLY A 31 1.86 13.66 -10.24
CA GLY A 31 2.04 13.69 -11.68
C GLY A 31 2.53 12.38 -12.30
N GLU A 32 2.85 11.37 -11.49
CA GLU A 32 3.40 10.09 -11.94
C GLU A 32 2.29 9.18 -12.51
N LYS A 33 2.49 8.66 -13.71
CA LYS A 33 1.60 7.64 -14.30
C LYS A 33 1.75 6.34 -13.55
N THR A 34 0.72 5.96 -12.81
CA THR A 34 0.76 4.84 -11.89
C THR A 34 -0.25 3.77 -12.26
N LEU A 35 0.19 2.52 -12.32
CA LEU A 35 -0.65 1.34 -12.44
C LEU A 35 -0.68 0.58 -11.11
N ILE A 36 -1.87 0.21 -10.64
CA ILE A 36 -2.05 -0.77 -9.58
C ILE A 36 -2.51 -2.08 -10.23
N VAL A 37 -1.79 -3.17 -9.96
CA VAL A 37 -2.23 -4.52 -10.30
C VAL A 37 -2.84 -5.13 -9.04
N ASP A 38 -4.16 -5.32 -9.06
CA ASP A 38 -4.91 -5.86 -7.92
C ASP A 38 -4.79 -7.39 -7.88
N GLY A 39 -4.07 -7.92 -6.91
CA GLY A 39 -3.88 -9.37 -6.73
C GLY A 39 -5.08 -10.12 -6.13
N ASP A 40 -6.15 -9.43 -5.77
CA ASP A 40 -7.39 -10.07 -5.33
C ASP A 40 -8.23 -10.52 -6.52
N ASN A 41 -8.10 -11.79 -6.87
CA ASN A 41 -8.80 -12.39 -8.00
C ASN A 41 -10.27 -12.75 -7.72
N LEU A 42 -10.80 -12.48 -6.52
CA LEU A 42 -12.16 -12.80 -6.11
C LEU A 42 -13.08 -11.59 -6.04
N SER A 43 -12.58 -10.46 -5.56
CA SER A 43 -13.43 -9.29 -5.25
C SER A 43 -12.92 -7.95 -5.81
N ALA A 44 -11.75 -7.93 -6.46
CA ALA A 44 -11.15 -6.69 -6.98
C ALA A 44 -11.11 -5.57 -5.93
N CYS A 45 -10.56 -5.87 -4.75
CA CYS A 45 -10.56 -4.99 -3.59
C CYS A 45 -9.98 -3.60 -3.86
N ALA A 46 -8.94 -3.49 -4.71
CA ALA A 46 -8.35 -2.19 -5.03
C ALA A 46 -9.34 -1.28 -5.76
N MET A 47 -10.20 -1.83 -6.63
CA MET A 47 -11.27 -1.08 -7.29
C MET A 47 -12.25 -0.48 -6.28
N VAL A 48 -12.66 -1.29 -5.29
CA VAL A 48 -13.59 -0.87 -4.23
C VAL A 48 -12.96 0.23 -3.35
N VAL A 49 -11.72 0.02 -2.91
CA VAL A 49 -10.99 0.98 -2.05
C VAL A 49 -10.74 2.30 -2.78
N ALA A 50 -10.50 2.26 -4.11
CA ALA A 50 -10.37 3.45 -4.95
C ALA A 50 -11.70 4.17 -5.24
N GLY A 51 -12.84 3.61 -4.79
CA GLY A 51 -14.17 4.18 -5.03
C GLY A 51 -14.68 3.98 -6.47
N LEU A 52 -14.14 3.00 -7.19
CA LEU A 52 -14.50 2.69 -8.57
C LEU A 52 -15.58 1.60 -8.66
N GLY A 53 -15.79 0.83 -7.58
CA GLY A 53 -16.78 -0.24 -7.57
C GLY A 53 -16.60 -1.22 -8.73
N ASN A 54 -17.62 -1.37 -9.55
CA ASN A 54 -17.64 -2.27 -10.72
C ASN A 54 -17.47 -1.51 -12.05
N MET A 55 -16.65 -0.45 -12.07
CA MET A 55 -16.44 0.36 -13.29
C MET A 55 -15.53 -0.32 -14.33
N GLN A 56 -14.89 -1.44 -14.01
CA GLN A 56 -14.06 -2.18 -14.97
C GLN A 56 -14.91 -2.72 -16.13
N VAL A 57 -14.42 -2.53 -17.36
CA VAL A 57 -15.02 -3.12 -18.57
C VAL A 57 -14.42 -4.50 -18.83
N TYR A 58 -13.09 -4.62 -18.63
CA TYR A 58 -12.32 -5.85 -18.79
C TYR A 58 -11.45 -6.10 -17.57
N THR A 59 -11.12 -7.36 -17.35
CA THR A 59 -10.21 -7.84 -16.30
C THR A 59 -9.07 -8.65 -16.93
N LEU A 60 -8.10 -9.09 -16.14
CA LEU A 60 -7.08 -10.02 -16.65
C LEU A 60 -7.64 -11.40 -17.02
N ALA A 61 -8.81 -11.81 -16.51
CA ALA A 61 -9.48 -13.01 -16.98
C ALA A 61 -10.01 -12.86 -18.42
N ASP A 62 -10.36 -11.63 -18.84
CA ASP A 62 -10.73 -11.36 -20.24
C ASP A 62 -9.50 -11.37 -21.15
N TYR A 63 -8.36 -10.85 -20.65
CA TYR A 63 -7.08 -10.95 -21.34
C TYR A 63 -6.64 -12.43 -21.50
N GLU A 64 -6.81 -13.27 -20.45
CA GLU A 64 -6.56 -14.71 -20.49
C GLU A 64 -7.35 -15.41 -21.61
N ARG A 65 -8.61 -14.99 -21.80
CA ARG A 65 -9.51 -15.50 -22.85
C ARG A 65 -9.26 -14.87 -24.23
N ALA A 66 -8.24 -14.04 -24.38
CA ALA A 66 -7.97 -13.25 -25.58
C ALA A 66 -9.13 -12.33 -26.03
N ALA A 67 -10.04 -11.97 -25.11
CA ALA A 67 -11.16 -11.06 -25.38
C ALA A 67 -10.76 -9.59 -25.36
N CYS A 68 -9.60 -9.26 -24.80
CA CYS A 68 -9.05 -7.90 -24.79
C CYS A 68 -7.51 -7.92 -24.79
N ARG A 69 -6.90 -6.75 -25.03
CA ARG A 69 -5.45 -6.53 -24.85
C ARG A 69 -5.19 -6.10 -23.40
N ALA A 70 -3.95 -6.28 -22.90
CA ALA A 70 -3.56 -5.90 -21.54
C ALA A 70 -3.91 -4.45 -21.19
N LYS A 71 -3.71 -3.50 -22.12
CA LYS A 71 -4.10 -2.09 -21.93
C LYS A 71 -5.61 -1.91 -21.68
N GLN A 72 -6.46 -2.70 -22.31
CA GLN A 72 -7.92 -2.61 -22.15
C GLN A 72 -8.40 -3.19 -20.82
N ALA A 73 -7.60 -4.07 -20.20
CA ALA A 73 -7.85 -4.58 -18.84
C ALA A 73 -7.46 -3.57 -17.73
N THR A 74 -7.13 -2.32 -18.09
CA THR A 74 -6.88 -1.24 -17.12
C THR A 74 -8.06 -0.30 -17.05
N THR A 75 -8.43 0.12 -15.83
CA THR A 75 -9.48 1.13 -15.58
C THR A 75 -8.81 2.40 -15.10
N VAL A 76 -9.08 3.53 -15.75
CA VAL A 76 -8.58 4.87 -15.35
C VAL A 76 -9.42 5.41 -14.20
N HIS A 77 -8.77 5.93 -13.17
CA HIS A 77 -9.48 6.59 -12.07
C HIS A 77 -10.02 7.97 -12.52
N PRO A 78 -11.35 8.25 -12.42
CA PRO A 78 -11.96 9.42 -13.06
C PRO A 78 -11.51 10.76 -12.48
N LYS A 79 -11.08 10.80 -11.22
CA LYS A 79 -10.60 12.02 -10.55
C LYS A 79 -9.07 12.11 -10.47
N ALA A 80 -8.37 11.00 -10.66
CA ALA A 80 -6.91 10.93 -10.68
C ALA A 80 -6.46 10.26 -11.99
N GLY A 81 -6.53 11.01 -13.08
CA GLY A 81 -6.35 10.47 -14.44
C GLY A 81 -5.00 9.77 -14.70
N ASN A 82 -3.99 10.01 -13.85
CA ASN A 82 -2.72 9.30 -13.89
C ASN A 82 -2.74 7.96 -13.14
N LEU A 83 -3.83 7.63 -12.41
CA LEU A 83 -3.99 6.34 -11.74
C LEU A 83 -4.80 5.39 -12.59
N HIS A 84 -4.24 4.22 -12.86
CA HIS A 84 -4.88 3.10 -13.53
C HIS A 84 -4.91 1.90 -12.57
N ILE A 85 -5.96 1.07 -12.67
CA ILE A 85 -6.07 -0.18 -11.91
C ILE A 85 -6.33 -1.31 -12.87
N MET A 86 -5.59 -2.41 -12.73
CA MET A 86 -5.71 -3.64 -13.49
C MET A 86 -6.16 -4.76 -12.55
N PRO A 87 -7.45 -5.14 -12.53
CA PRO A 87 -7.94 -6.20 -11.67
C PRO A 87 -7.62 -7.59 -12.24
N THR A 88 -7.12 -8.48 -11.38
CA THR A 88 -6.91 -9.90 -11.73
C THR A 88 -8.18 -10.74 -11.61
N LEU A 89 -9.32 -10.11 -11.30
CA LEU A 89 -10.60 -10.74 -11.03
C LEU A 89 -10.92 -11.88 -12.01
N GLY A 90 -11.09 -13.10 -11.47
CA GLY A 90 -11.41 -14.31 -12.25
C GLY A 90 -10.20 -14.93 -12.99
N LEU A 91 -8.98 -14.38 -12.89
CA LEU A 91 -7.77 -14.90 -13.52
C LEU A 91 -7.43 -16.30 -12.94
N LYS A 92 -7.20 -17.28 -13.81
CA LYS A 92 -6.81 -18.65 -13.45
C LYS A 92 -5.31 -18.84 -13.48
N ASP A 93 -4.67 -18.39 -14.55
CA ASP A 93 -3.21 -18.47 -14.72
C ASP A 93 -2.53 -17.20 -14.23
N LYS A 94 -1.97 -17.25 -13.02
CA LYS A 94 -1.26 -16.11 -12.40
C LYS A 94 -0.01 -15.68 -13.17
N ALA A 95 0.60 -16.56 -13.97
CA ALA A 95 1.79 -16.21 -14.79
C ALA A 95 1.43 -15.16 -15.86
N LEU A 96 0.17 -15.08 -16.28
CA LEU A 96 -0.28 -14.07 -17.23
C LEU A 96 -0.25 -12.65 -16.68
N THR A 97 -0.24 -12.48 -15.35
CA THR A 97 -0.09 -11.14 -14.73
C THR A 97 1.24 -10.51 -15.15
N SER A 98 2.35 -11.25 -15.04
CA SER A 98 3.68 -10.78 -15.41
C SER A 98 3.76 -10.43 -16.90
N ARG A 99 3.15 -11.24 -17.76
CA ARG A 99 3.06 -10.97 -19.20
C ARG A 99 2.25 -9.70 -19.51
N ALA A 100 1.08 -9.57 -18.91
CA ALA A 100 0.22 -8.38 -19.11
C ALA A 100 0.92 -7.11 -18.64
N VAL A 101 1.61 -7.16 -17.50
CA VAL A 101 2.42 -6.04 -16.98
C VAL A 101 3.51 -5.66 -17.98
N SER A 102 4.25 -6.63 -18.53
CA SER A 102 5.32 -6.36 -19.52
C SER A 102 4.79 -5.68 -20.80
N GLU A 103 3.56 -6.00 -21.23
CA GLU A 103 2.94 -5.37 -22.40
C GLU A 103 2.58 -3.88 -22.18
N VAL A 104 2.38 -3.47 -20.93
CA VAL A 104 1.93 -2.10 -20.61
C VAL A 104 2.95 -1.27 -19.83
N GLU A 105 4.05 -1.85 -19.35
CA GLU A 105 5.00 -1.17 -18.47
C GLU A 105 5.57 0.13 -19.05
N GLY A 106 5.72 0.21 -20.37
CA GLY A 106 6.18 1.43 -21.06
C GLY A 106 5.21 2.62 -20.99
N LEU A 107 3.99 2.42 -20.48
CA LEU A 107 2.96 3.46 -20.34
C LEU A 107 2.98 4.13 -18.97
N PHE A 108 3.71 3.58 -17.99
CA PHE A 108 3.68 3.97 -16.59
C PHE A 108 5.07 4.31 -16.06
N ASP A 109 5.12 5.16 -15.03
CA ASP A 109 6.32 5.50 -14.27
C ASP A 109 6.45 4.55 -13.07
N TYR A 110 5.31 4.19 -12.45
CA TYR A 110 5.23 3.27 -11.32
C TYR A 110 4.19 2.17 -11.58
N ILE A 111 4.53 0.94 -11.19
CA ILE A 111 3.61 -0.20 -11.16
C ILE A 111 3.63 -0.78 -9.76
N LEU A 112 2.51 -0.66 -9.05
CA LEU A 112 2.32 -1.20 -7.71
C LEU A 112 1.58 -2.53 -7.82
N LEU A 113 2.21 -3.61 -7.34
CA LEU A 113 1.65 -4.96 -7.39
C LEU A 113 1.12 -5.34 -6.00
N ASP A 114 -0.21 -5.26 -5.82
CA ASP A 114 -0.87 -5.60 -4.57
C ASP A 114 -0.88 -7.11 -4.36
N ARG A 115 0.06 -7.60 -3.55
CA ARG A 115 0.21 -9.01 -3.14
C ARG A 115 0.26 -10.01 -4.31
N THR A 116 0.79 -9.59 -5.45
CA THR A 116 0.93 -10.44 -6.65
C THR A 116 2.26 -10.21 -7.33
N SER A 117 2.72 -11.20 -8.09
CA SER A 117 3.87 -11.12 -9.03
C SER A 117 5.11 -10.44 -8.46
N ALA A 118 5.48 -10.78 -7.21
CA ALA A 118 6.68 -10.23 -6.56
C ALA A 118 7.95 -10.50 -7.37
N GLU A 119 7.99 -11.59 -8.14
CA GLU A 119 9.12 -12.03 -8.96
C GLU A 119 9.54 -11.06 -10.06
N ILE A 120 8.64 -10.15 -10.47
CA ILE A 120 8.96 -9.12 -11.47
C ILE A 120 9.28 -7.75 -10.85
N CYS A 121 9.33 -7.67 -9.52
CA CYS A 121 9.53 -6.42 -8.80
C CYS A 121 11.00 -6.14 -8.49
N ASP A 122 11.39 -4.88 -8.60
CA ASP A 122 12.73 -4.40 -8.24
C ASP A 122 12.81 -4.08 -6.74
N ARG A 123 11.67 -3.80 -6.13
CA ARG A 123 11.52 -3.34 -4.76
C ARG A 123 10.27 -3.93 -4.11
N ALA A 124 10.31 -4.10 -2.78
CA ALA A 124 9.14 -4.49 -2.00
C ALA A 124 8.86 -3.51 -0.86
N VAL A 125 7.58 -3.29 -0.62
CA VAL A 125 7.05 -2.55 0.53
C VAL A 125 6.22 -3.50 1.37
N ILE A 126 6.72 -3.85 2.56
CA ILE A 126 6.00 -4.68 3.53
C ILE A 126 5.07 -3.78 4.33
N VAL A 127 3.80 -4.18 4.43
CA VAL A 127 2.78 -3.48 5.22
C VAL A 127 2.53 -4.24 6.52
N SER A 128 2.80 -3.60 7.65
CA SER A 128 2.59 -4.18 8.99
C SER A 128 1.72 -3.28 9.86
N GLU A 129 0.94 -3.89 10.75
CA GLU A 129 0.27 -3.22 11.87
C GLU A 129 1.20 -3.24 13.11
N PRO A 130 0.96 -2.37 14.14
CA PRO A 130 1.84 -2.23 15.30
C PRO A 130 1.65 -3.34 16.37
N TYR A 131 1.28 -4.56 15.97
CA TYR A 131 0.98 -5.68 16.85
C TYR A 131 1.90 -6.88 16.57
N LEU A 132 2.29 -7.62 17.59
CA LEU A 132 3.22 -8.75 17.49
C LEU A 132 2.92 -9.75 16.36
N PRO A 133 1.66 -10.22 16.17
CA PRO A 133 1.38 -11.15 15.07
C PRO A 133 1.65 -10.56 13.68
N SER A 134 1.43 -9.24 13.51
CA SER A 134 1.70 -8.56 12.24
C SER A 134 3.20 -8.36 12.02
N ILE A 135 3.93 -8.00 13.08
CA ILE A 135 5.39 -7.86 13.04
C ILE A 135 6.05 -9.20 12.72
N LYS A 136 5.59 -10.30 13.32
CA LYS A 136 6.09 -11.65 13.00
C LYS A 136 5.81 -12.04 11.56
N ALA A 137 4.61 -11.77 11.05
CA ALA A 137 4.27 -12.02 9.65
C ALA A 137 5.11 -11.14 8.69
N ALA A 138 5.42 -9.90 9.08
CA ALA A 138 6.30 -9.02 8.31
C ALA A 138 7.74 -9.55 8.24
N ASP A 139 8.27 -10.10 9.33
CA ASP A 139 9.58 -10.76 9.36
C ASP A 139 9.64 -11.96 8.39
N CYS A 140 8.62 -12.82 8.44
CA CYS A 140 8.50 -13.94 7.49
C CYS A 140 8.37 -13.44 6.04
N SER A 141 7.61 -12.36 5.80
CA SER A 141 7.47 -11.76 4.46
C SER A 141 8.80 -11.24 3.95
N LYS A 142 9.57 -10.55 4.81
CA LYS A 142 10.91 -10.06 4.47
C LYS A 142 11.81 -11.20 4.02
N SER A 143 11.88 -12.29 4.81
CA SER A 143 12.71 -13.46 4.47
C SER A 143 12.31 -14.03 3.11
N ALA A 144 11.01 -14.27 2.89
CA ALA A 144 10.51 -14.83 1.62
C ALA A 144 10.82 -13.93 0.42
N LEU A 145 10.69 -12.61 0.57
CA LEU A 145 10.99 -11.65 -0.51
C LEU A 145 12.49 -11.59 -0.81
N CYS A 146 13.34 -11.62 0.24
CA CYS A 146 14.79 -11.64 0.07
C CYS A 146 15.26 -12.96 -0.57
N ASP A 147 14.71 -14.10 -0.15
CA ASP A 147 14.98 -15.42 -0.75
C ASP A 147 14.53 -15.46 -2.22
N GLY A 148 13.45 -14.74 -2.55
CA GLY A 148 12.98 -14.51 -3.92
C GLY A 148 13.83 -13.52 -4.74
N GLY A 149 14.93 -12.97 -4.17
CA GLY A 149 15.89 -12.10 -4.87
C GLY A 149 15.64 -10.61 -4.73
N ILE A 150 14.60 -10.16 -4.04
CA ILE A 150 14.33 -8.73 -3.81
C ILE A 150 15.24 -8.21 -2.68
N LYS A 151 16.17 -7.31 -3.03
CA LYS A 151 17.13 -6.74 -2.07
C LYS A 151 16.65 -5.43 -1.43
N ASP A 152 15.89 -4.63 -2.16
CA ASP A 152 15.33 -3.36 -1.66
C ASP A 152 13.96 -3.61 -1.02
N VAL A 153 13.96 -3.85 0.29
CA VAL A 153 12.75 -4.08 1.09
C VAL A 153 12.59 -2.95 2.10
N SER A 154 11.42 -2.34 2.12
CA SER A 154 11.09 -1.27 3.07
C SER A 154 9.76 -1.53 3.77
N LEU A 155 9.51 -0.81 4.88
CA LEU A 155 8.38 -0.98 5.77
C LEU A 155 7.43 0.22 5.69
N ILE A 156 6.13 -0.06 5.60
CA ILE A 156 5.08 0.87 5.99
C ILE A 156 4.37 0.31 7.22
N VAL A 157 4.33 1.10 8.29
CA VAL A 157 3.50 0.78 9.46
C VAL A 157 2.13 1.41 9.26
N ASN A 158 1.12 0.56 9.12
CA ASN A 158 -0.25 0.96 8.85
C ASN A 158 -1.12 0.89 10.12
N LYS A 159 -2.21 1.64 10.15
CA LYS A 159 -3.18 1.73 11.26
C LYS A 159 -2.52 2.12 12.58
N LEU A 160 -1.52 2.98 12.54
CA LEU A 160 -0.82 3.40 13.75
C LEU A 160 -1.62 4.44 14.52
N ASN A 161 -2.02 4.09 15.74
CA ASN A 161 -2.74 5.00 16.63
C ASN A 161 -1.77 5.75 17.53
N GLY A 162 -1.61 7.05 17.30
CA GLY A 162 -0.69 7.89 18.07
C GLY A 162 -0.97 7.93 19.57
N GLY A 163 -2.22 7.75 19.99
CA GLY A 163 -2.57 7.68 21.42
C GLY A 163 -2.05 6.41 22.08
N LEU A 164 -2.16 5.25 21.40
CA LEU A 164 -1.64 3.97 21.90
C LEU A 164 -0.12 3.97 21.96
N VAL A 165 0.53 4.54 20.93
CA VAL A 165 2.00 4.73 20.93
C VAL A 165 2.44 5.62 22.09
N ALA A 166 1.75 6.74 22.31
CA ALA A 166 2.08 7.68 23.38
C ALA A 166 1.92 7.09 24.80
N CYS A 167 1.02 6.10 24.96
CA CYS A 167 0.84 5.35 26.21
C CYS A 167 1.73 4.11 26.33
N GLY A 168 2.50 3.76 25.28
CA GLY A 168 3.32 2.55 25.28
C GLY A 168 2.55 1.23 25.12
N GLU A 169 1.29 1.31 24.67
CA GLU A 169 0.42 0.14 24.50
C GLU A 169 0.68 -0.62 23.20
N VAL A 170 1.32 0.04 22.20
CA VAL A 170 1.74 -0.56 20.94
C VAL A 170 3.14 -0.08 20.57
N TYR A 171 3.83 -0.84 19.73
CA TYR A 171 5.14 -0.46 19.21
C TYR A 171 5.06 0.79 18.33
N SER A 172 6.03 1.68 18.47
CA SER A 172 6.22 2.78 17.52
C SER A 172 6.73 2.26 16.18
N ALA A 173 6.54 3.02 15.12
CA ALA A 173 7.01 2.64 13.79
C ALA A 173 8.54 2.42 13.74
N ARG A 174 9.32 3.23 14.48
CA ARG A 174 10.78 3.09 14.59
C ARG A 174 11.17 1.78 15.27
N GLN A 175 10.55 1.43 16.41
CA GLN A 175 10.80 0.15 17.08
C GLN A 175 10.52 -1.05 16.16
N ILE A 176 9.43 -0.99 15.37
CA ILE A 176 9.10 -2.06 14.42
C ILE A 176 10.17 -2.18 13.33
N ALA A 177 10.61 -1.05 12.78
CA ALA A 177 11.67 -1.01 11.77
C ALA A 177 13.00 -1.58 12.31
N GLU A 178 13.36 -1.24 13.56
CA GLU A 178 14.53 -1.77 14.26
C GLU A 178 14.43 -3.29 14.51
N ILE A 179 13.28 -3.77 14.98
CA ILE A 179 13.02 -5.22 15.19
C ILE A 179 13.19 -5.98 13.85
N LEU A 180 12.61 -5.46 12.80
CA LEU A 180 12.64 -6.09 11.48
C LEU A 180 13.95 -5.87 10.72
N LYS A 181 14.80 -4.92 11.17
CA LYS A 181 16.04 -4.51 10.49
C LYS A 181 15.79 -4.15 9.02
N ILE A 182 14.76 -3.33 8.76
CA ILE A 182 14.42 -2.79 7.43
C ILE A 182 14.12 -1.29 7.54
N SER A 183 14.33 -0.57 6.44
CA SER A 183 14.10 0.87 6.39
C SER A 183 12.61 1.21 6.52
N LEU A 184 12.29 2.19 7.35
CA LEU A 184 10.95 2.74 7.48
C LEU A 184 10.68 3.70 6.32
N LEU A 185 9.78 3.32 5.42
CA LEU A 185 9.36 4.14 4.28
C LEU A 185 8.26 5.12 4.67
N GLY A 186 7.29 4.68 5.49
CA GLY A 186 6.16 5.52 5.84
C GLY A 186 5.36 5.03 7.04
N VAL A 187 4.54 5.93 7.54
CA VAL A 187 3.62 5.69 8.67
C VAL A 187 2.24 6.16 8.27
N ILE A 188 1.27 5.25 8.30
CA ILE A 188 -0.13 5.57 8.00
C ILE A 188 -0.94 5.54 9.29
N PRO A 189 -1.60 6.64 9.67
CA PRO A 189 -2.40 6.69 10.88
C PRO A 189 -3.64 5.80 10.77
N GLU A 190 -4.15 5.34 11.90
CA GLU A 190 -5.45 4.67 11.97
C GLU A 190 -6.56 5.61 11.50
N ASP A 191 -7.30 5.17 10.48
CA ASP A 191 -8.40 5.94 9.91
C ASP A 191 -9.62 5.02 9.65
N PRO A 192 -10.58 4.97 10.58
CA PRO A 192 -11.77 4.13 10.43
C PRO A 192 -12.69 4.59 9.28
N THR A 193 -12.52 5.82 8.78
CA THR A 193 -13.38 6.34 7.71
C THR A 193 -13.04 5.79 6.33
N ILE A 194 -11.87 5.15 6.16
CA ILE A 194 -11.51 4.46 4.92
C ILE A 194 -12.50 3.34 4.61
N SER A 195 -13.00 2.61 5.61
CA SER A 195 -13.96 1.53 5.45
C SER A 195 -15.29 1.97 4.83
N ILE A 196 -15.61 3.26 4.89
CA ILE A 196 -16.80 3.88 4.27
C ILE A 196 -16.43 4.77 3.06
N GLY A 197 -15.27 4.54 2.44
CA GLY A 197 -14.81 5.23 1.24
C GLY A 197 -14.40 6.70 1.46
N ARG A 198 -14.07 7.10 2.69
CA ARG A 198 -13.61 8.46 3.00
C ARG A 198 -12.20 8.42 3.55
N TRP A 199 -11.39 9.41 3.16
CA TRP A 199 -10.00 9.55 3.59
C TRP A 199 -9.83 10.86 4.35
N ARG A 200 -9.40 10.79 5.60
CA ARG A 200 -9.13 12.00 6.40
C ARG A 200 -7.92 12.75 5.85
N LYS A 201 -7.89 14.08 6.03
CA LYS A 201 -6.76 14.93 5.57
C LYS A 201 -5.40 14.43 6.08
N GLN A 202 -5.34 13.99 7.33
CA GLN A 202 -4.11 13.44 7.93
C GLN A 202 -3.64 12.16 7.23
N THR A 203 -4.56 11.29 6.84
CA THR A 203 -4.26 10.03 6.11
C THR A 203 -3.78 10.35 4.71
N VAL A 204 -4.44 11.27 4.01
CA VAL A 204 -3.98 11.75 2.69
C VAL A 204 -2.58 12.36 2.79
N SER A 205 -2.32 13.20 3.81
CA SER A 205 -0.99 13.77 4.05
C SER A 205 0.07 12.70 4.31
N ALA A 206 -0.27 11.66 5.08
CA ALA A 206 0.65 10.55 5.35
C ALA A 206 1.01 9.78 4.07
N PHE A 207 0.04 9.54 3.18
CA PHE A 207 0.31 8.91 1.87
C PHE A 207 1.15 9.79 0.96
N LYS A 208 0.93 11.11 0.93
CA LYS A 208 1.77 12.06 0.15
C LYS A 208 3.22 12.00 0.62
N THR A 209 3.45 12.12 1.93
CA THR A 209 4.80 12.01 2.51
C THR A 209 5.45 10.66 2.18
N THR A 210 4.70 9.56 2.27
CA THR A 210 5.21 8.23 1.95
C THR A 210 5.52 8.07 0.45
N ALA A 211 4.69 8.64 -0.43
CA ALA A 211 4.95 8.67 -1.87
C ALA A 211 6.18 9.51 -2.21
N ASP A 212 6.37 10.66 -1.55
CA ASP A 212 7.57 11.48 -1.71
C ASP A 212 8.84 10.70 -1.33
N ALA A 213 8.80 9.97 -0.20
CA ALA A 213 9.90 9.08 0.20
C ALA A 213 10.13 7.95 -0.82
N LEU A 214 9.06 7.37 -1.38
CA LEU A 214 9.14 6.33 -2.41
C LEU A 214 9.76 6.86 -3.71
N MET A 215 9.53 8.12 -4.05
CA MET A 215 10.15 8.82 -5.17
C MET A 215 11.62 9.20 -4.91
N GLY A 216 12.12 8.98 -3.70
CA GLY A 216 13.51 9.30 -3.30
C GLY A 216 13.70 10.74 -2.80
N LYS A 217 12.61 11.45 -2.50
CA LYS A 217 12.72 12.77 -1.87
C LYS A 217 13.10 12.63 -0.40
N ASN A 218 13.96 13.52 0.08
CA ASN A 218 14.32 13.54 1.50
C ASN A 218 13.18 14.18 2.30
N CYS A 219 12.40 13.36 3.00
CA CYS A 219 11.30 13.79 3.83
C CYS A 219 11.18 12.92 5.09
N ASP A 220 10.74 13.53 6.19
CA ASP A 220 10.43 12.78 7.40
C ASP A 220 9.14 11.97 7.21
N THR A 221 9.04 10.83 7.91
CA THR A 221 7.80 10.05 7.94
C THR A 221 6.71 10.81 8.68
N TYR A 222 5.43 10.51 8.36
CA TYR A 222 4.29 11.13 9.03
C TYR A 222 4.35 10.93 10.56
N ASP A 223 4.28 12.03 11.32
CA ASP A 223 4.34 11.99 12.78
C ASP A 223 2.94 11.82 13.38
N VAL A 224 2.61 10.60 13.80
CA VAL A 224 1.35 10.27 14.48
C VAL A 224 1.27 10.85 15.90
N LEU A 225 2.42 11.25 16.48
CA LEU A 225 2.48 11.79 17.85
C LEU A 225 2.23 13.30 17.92
N ARG A 226 2.21 14.00 16.77
CA ARG A 226 2.05 15.46 16.70
C ARG A 226 0.88 16.02 17.54
N GLY A 227 -0.21 15.24 17.71
CA GLY A 227 -1.36 15.63 18.52
C GLY A 227 -1.29 15.19 19.99
N TYR A 228 -0.22 14.50 20.40
CA TYR A 228 -0.05 13.89 21.73
C TYR A 228 1.18 14.43 22.48
N THR A 229 1.85 15.44 21.95
CA THR A 229 2.96 16.18 22.59
C THR A 229 2.46 17.47 23.24
N GLY A 230 3.19 17.98 24.27
CA GLY A 230 2.84 19.19 25.01
C GLY A 230 1.67 19.04 25.99
N LEU A 231 1.18 20.17 26.53
CA LEU A 231 0.09 20.21 27.54
C LEU A 231 -1.19 19.50 27.08
N ASN A 232 -1.58 19.69 25.81
CA ASN A 232 -2.75 19.00 25.24
C ASN A 232 -2.56 17.47 25.16
N GLY A 233 -1.33 17.02 24.97
CA GLY A 233 -0.98 15.58 24.98
C GLY A 233 -1.10 14.99 26.37
N LEU A 234 -0.69 15.71 27.41
CA LEU A 234 -0.81 15.25 28.80
C LEU A 234 -2.28 15.10 29.23
N ILE A 235 -3.14 16.02 28.81
CA ILE A 235 -4.59 15.95 29.09
C ILE A 235 -5.20 14.73 28.40
N LYS A 236 -4.91 14.50 27.13
CA LYS A 236 -5.42 13.35 26.36
C LYS A 236 -4.94 12.01 26.93
N ARG A 237 -3.68 11.92 27.41
CA ARG A 237 -3.16 10.71 28.09
C ARG A 237 -3.90 10.44 29.40
N LYS A 238 -4.13 11.49 30.24
CA LYS A 238 -4.88 11.34 31.51
C LYS A 238 -6.34 10.96 31.31
N MET A 239 -6.99 11.43 30.23
CA MET A 239 -8.38 11.06 29.92
C MET A 239 -8.50 9.59 29.48
N ARG A 240 -7.53 9.03 28.79
CA ARG A 240 -7.52 7.61 28.39
C ARG A 240 -7.21 6.65 29.55
N ALA A 241 -6.35 7.03 30.47
CA ALA A 241 -6.01 6.22 31.65
C ALA A 241 -7.16 6.04 32.65
N LYS A 242 -8.34 6.63 32.40
CA LYS A 242 -9.54 6.56 33.25
C LYS A 242 -10.66 5.69 32.64
N ILE A 243 -10.42 5.05 31.49
CA ILE A 243 -11.29 4.05 30.84
C ILE A 243 -10.65 2.68 30.96
#